data_4eb0a26fe13bc5b9cb7ee7782dc981ea
#
_entry.id   4eb0a26fe13bc5b9cb7ee7782dc981ea
#
_cell.length_a   1.000
_cell.length_b   1.000
_cell.length_c   1.000
_cell.angle_alpha   90.00
_cell.angle_beta   90.00
_cell.angle_gamma   90.00
#
_symmetry.space_group_name_H-M   'P 1'
#
loop_
_entity.id
_entity.type
_entity.pdbx_description
1 polymer ?
#
loop_
_entity_poly.entity_id
_entity_poly.type
_entity_poly.pdbx_seq_one_letter_code
_entity_poly.pdbx_strand_id
1 'polypeptide(L)'
;MKVSSAGELAKKLGISKSRGLEAVLKAELIEAVLKVIEREGFTHVEISKKSGLPRSAVTGILSGSLQKVTLDRILRIVEAVGFSAEIKIKKAA
;
A
#
# COMPACT_ATOMS: atom_id res chain seq x y z
N MET A 1 6.36 5.68 6.87
CA MET A 1 5.32 5.91 5.84
C MET A 1 4.10 6.53 6.51
N LYS A 2 3.65 7.66 6.05
CA LYS A 2 2.47 8.35 6.61
C LYS A 2 1.41 8.56 5.54
N VAL A 3 0.16 8.42 5.93
CA VAL A 3 -0.99 8.71 5.06
C VAL A 3 -1.84 9.77 5.74
N SER A 4 -1.90 10.97 5.19
CA SER A 4 -2.54 12.12 5.83
C SER A 4 -3.69 12.75 5.04
N SER A 5 -3.71 12.65 3.72
CA SER A 5 -4.67 13.35 2.86
C SER A 5 -5.79 12.50 2.27
N ALA A 6 -5.89 11.22 2.69
CA ALA A 6 -6.83 10.29 2.10
C ALA A 6 -8.30 10.74 2.24
N GLY A 7 -8.67 11.29 3.39
CA GLY A 7 -10.04 11.75 3.62
C GLY A 7 -10.45 12.91 2.73
N GLU A 8 -9.51 13.81 2.45
CA GLU A 8 -9.75 14.96 1.57
C GLU A 8 -9.95 14.52 0.13
N LEU A 9 -9.14 13.58 -0.34
CA LEU A 9 -9.27 13.05 -1.68
C LEU A 9 -10.59 12.31 -1.87
N ALA A 10 -10.99 11.49 -0.89
CA ALA A 10 -12.27 10.79 -0.94
C ALA A 10 -13.43 11.77 -1.05
N LYS A 11 -13.40 12.85 -0.30
CA LYS A 11 -14.41 13.91 -0.34
C LYS A 11 -14.51 14.55 -1.71
N LYS A 12 -13.36 14.89 -2.32
CA LYS A 12 -13.31 15.48 -3.66
C LYS A 12 -13.85 14.57 -4.73
N LEU A 13 -13.63 13.26 -4.61
CA LEU A 13 -14.08 12.27 -5.58
C LEU A 13 -15.55 11.88 -5.42
N GLY A 14 -16.23 12.34 -4.37
CA GLY A 14 -17.63 12.03 -4.13
C GLY A 14 -17.88 10.58 -3.75
N ILE A 15 -16.87 9.86 -3.28
CA ILE A 15 -17.00 8.49 -2.79
C ILE A 15 -17.07 8.47 -1.27
N SER A 16 -17.52 7.35 -0.70
CA SER A 16 -17.61 7.24 0.75
C SER A 16 -16.23 7.44 1.38
N LYS A 17 -16.20 8.08 2.54
CA LYS A 17 -14.95 8.40 3.25
C LYS A 17 -14.09 7.17 3.50
N SER A 18 -14.71 6.07 3.93
CA SER A 18 -13.98 4.83 4.22
C SER A 18 -13.42 4.17 2.96
N ARG A 19 -14.18 4.15 1.87
CA ARG A 19 -13.73 3.59 0.59
C ARG A 19 -12.60 4.42 -0.01
N GLY A 20 -12.75 5.74 0.03
CA GLY A 20 -11.73 6.63 -0.48
C GLY A 20 -10.45 6.54 0.32
N LEU A 21 -10.57 6.45 1.64
CA LEU A 21 -9.43 6.28 2.53
C LEU A 21 -8.67 4.99 2.22
N GLU A 22 -9.38 3.88 2.08
CA GLU A 22 -8.76 2.60 1.76
C GLU A 22 -8.03 2.65 0.41
N ALA A 23 -8.67 3.18 -0.62
CA ALA A 23 -8.08 3.27 -1.95
C ALA A 23 -6.80 4.12 -1.96
N VAL A 24 -6.84 5.27 -1.32
CA VAL A 24 -5.68 6.17 -1.26
C VAL A 24 -4.57 5.57 -0.41
N LEU A 25 -4.92 4.92 0.70
CA LEU A 25 -3.96 4.27 1.59
C LEU A 25 -3.18 3.18 0.83
N LYS A 26 -3.90 2.32 0.11
CA LYS A 26 -3.28 1.27 -0.70
C LYS A 26 -2.33 1.86 -1.74
N ALA A 27 -2.79 2.89 -2.46
CA ALA A 27 -1.98 3.53 -3.49
C ALA A 27 -0.72 4.17 -2.92
N GLU A 28 -0.83 4.88 -1.81
CA GLU A 28 0.33 5.52 -1.18
C GLU A 28 1.34 4.50 -0.65
N LEU A 29 0.87 3.41 -0.06
CA LEU A 29 1.74 2.35 0.44
C LEU A 29 2.51 1.68 -0.70
N ILE A 30 1.83 1.37 -1.79
CA ILE A 30 2.49 0.73 -2.95
C ILE A 30 3.44 1.69 -3.64
N GLU A 31 3.10 2.96 -3.76
CA GLU A 31 4.02 3.96 -4.32
C GLU A 31 5.32 4.02 -3.52
N ALA A 32 5.22 4.03 -2.20
CA ALA A 32 6.40 4.06 -1.34
C ALA A 32 7.23 2.77 -1.47
N VAL A 33 6.56 1.60 -1.55
CA VAL A 33 7.22 0.32 -1.77
C VAL A 33 7.98 0.31 -3.10
N LEU A 34 7.37 0.81 -4.17
CA LEU A 34 8.01 0.85 -5.48
C LEU A 34 9.29 1.70 -5.47
N LYS A 35 9.28 2.81 -4.74
CA LYS A 35 10.48 3.64 -4.57
C LYS A 35 11.60 2.89 -3.86
N VAL A 36 11.27 2.12 -2.83
CA VAL A 36 12.24 1.30 -2.10
C VAL A 36 12.81 0.21 -3.00
N ILE A 37 11.95 -0.47 -3.77
CA ILE A 37 12.36 -1.52 -4.69
C ILE A 37 13.33 -0.97 -5.74
N GLU A 38 13.02 0.19 -6.31
CA GLU A 38 13.88 0.84 -7.29
C GLU A 38 15.25 1.21 -6.70
N ARG A 39 15.25 1.77 -5.50
CA ARG A 39 16.48 2.18 -4.83
C ARG A 39 17.36 1.02 -4.39
N GLU A 40 16.76 -0.04 -3.85
CA GLU A 40 17.50 -1.14 -3.23
C GLU A 40 17.57 -2.42 -4.07
N GLY A 41 16.86 -2.48 -5.18
CA GLY A 41 16.96 -3.59 -6.13
C GLY A 41 16.30 -4.89 -5.69
N PHE A 42 15.24 -4.84 -4.90
CA PHE A 42 14.48 -6.05 -4.54
C PHE A 42 13.86 -6.71 -5.75
N THR A 43 13.92 -8.03 -5.82
CA THR A 43 13.22 -8.79 -6.84
C THR A 43 11.86 -9.25 -6.32
N HIS A 44 10.93 -9.57 -7.22
CA HIS A 44 9.62 -10.12 -6.86
C HIS A 44 9.76 -11.44 -6.12
N VAL A 45 10.76 -12.24 -6.47
CA VAL A 45 11.04 -13.52 -5.80
C VAL A 45 11.45 -13.30 -4.34
N GLU A 46 12.33 -12.33 -4.09
CA GLU A 46 12.74 -11.97 -2.73
C GLU A 46 11.57 -11.49 -1.89
N ILE A 47 10.72 -10.62 -2.46
CA ILE A 47 9.54 -10.10 -1.78
C ILE A 47 8.55 -11.22 -1.50
N SER A 48 8.36 -12.13 -2.46
CA SER A 48 7.50 -13.31 -2.28
C SER A 48 7.95 -14.14 -1.09
N LYS A 49 9.23 -14.45 -1.01
CA LYS A 49 9.79 -15.25 0.09
C LYS A 49 9.63 -14.56 1.44
N LYS A 50 9.93 -13.27 1.52
CA LYS A 50 9.88 -12.51 2.77
C LYS A 50 8.45 -12.20 3.24
N SER A 51 7.52 -11.98 2.30
CA SER A 51 6.13 -11.64 2.63
C SER A 51 5.25 -12.86 2.88
N GLY A 52 5.69 -14.03 2.41
CA GLY A 52 4.86 -15.23 2.44
C GLY A 52 3.77 -15.26 1.38
N LEU A 53 3.78 -14.32 0.44
CA LEU A 53 2.79 -14.25 -0.65
C LEU A 53 3.30 -14.96 -1.90
N PRO A 54 2.40 -15.56 -2.70
CA PRO A 54 2.79 -16.11 -3.99
C PRO A 54 3.39 -15.03 -4.89
N ARG A 55 4.35 -15.41 -5.72
CA ARG A 55 5.00 -14.47 -6.66
C ARG A 55 3.99 -13.76 -7.56
N SER A 56 2.97 -14.49 -8.03
CA SER A 56 1.92 -13.90 -8.86
C SER A 56 1.15 -12.80 -8.14
N ALA A 57 0.89 -12.98 -6.84
CA ALA A 57 0.24 -11.96 -6.03
C ALA A 57 1.14 -10.71 -5.88
N VAL A 58 2.41 -10.92 -5.61
CA VAL A 58 3.38 -9.82 -5.52
C VAL A 58 3.43 -9.04 -6.83
N THR A 59 3.57 -9.73 -7.95
CA THR A 59 3.62 -9.09 -9.27
C THR A 59 2.34 -8.28 -9.55
N GLY A 60 1.17 -8.85 -9.26
CA GLY A 60 -0.11 -8.17 -9.47
C GLY A 60 -0.23 -6.91 -8.61
N ILE A 61 0.13 -7.00 -7.34
CA ILE A 61 0.07 -5.87 -6.42
C ILE A 61 1.01 -4.75 -6.86
N LEU A 62 2.25 -5.09 -7.19
CA LEU A 62 3.24 -4.10 -7.61
C LEU A 62 2.93 -3.48 -8.98
N SER A 63 2.12 -4.12 -9.79
CA SER A 63 1.64 -3.55 -11.06
C SER A 63 0.42 -2.63 -10.90
N GLY A 64 -0.10 -2.50 -9.69
CA GLY A 64 -1.21 -1.59 -9.41
C GLY A 64 -2.59 -2.21 -9.39
N SER A 65 -2.70 -3.53 -9.45
CA SER A 65 -3.99 -4.24 -9.37
C SER A 65 -4.45 -4.34 -7.91
N LEU A 66 -4.94 -3.23 -7.37
CA LEU A 66 -5.20 -3.11 -5.93
C LEU A 66 -6.66 -3.29 -5.50
N GLN A 67 -7.60 -3.35 -6.43
CA GLN A 67 -9.03 -3.36 -6.10
C GLN A 67 -9.47 -4.50 -5.18
N LYS A 68 -8.94 -5.70 -5.41
CA LYS A 68 -9.30 -6.89 -4.63
C LYS A 68 -8.22 -7.30 -3.64
N VAL A 69 -7.21 -6.47 -3.46
CA VAL A 69 -6.10 -6.76 -2.57
C VAL A 69 -6.42 -6.26 -1.18
N THR A 70 -6.21 -7.10 -0.16
CA THR A 70 -6.41 -6.68 1.22
C THR A 70 -5.27 -5.79 1.68
N LEU A 71 -5.56 -4.90 2.61
CA LEU A 71 -4.55 -4.06 3.23
C LEU A 71 -3.48 -4.92 3.93
N ASP A 72 -3.89 -6.05 4.53
CA ASP A 72 -2.97 -7.00 5.15
C ASP A 72 -1.86 -7.45 4.20
N ARG A 73 -2.23 -7.82 2.97
CA ARG A 73 -1.24 -8.25 1.97
C ARG A 73 -0.26 -7.14 1.60
N ILE A 74 -0.77 -5.93 1.46
CA ILE A 74 0.08 -4.77 1.16
C ILE A 74 1.05 -4.49 2.31
N LEU A 75 0.57 -4.58 3.55
CA LEU A 75 1.42 -4.39 4.72
C LEU A 75 2.50 -5.47 4.82
N ARG A 76 2.22 -6.71 4.42
CA ARG A 76 3.23 -7.76 4.35
C ARG A 76 4.34 -7.42 3.37
N ILE A 77 4.00 -6.80 2.25
CA ILE A 77 5.00 -6.34 1.28
C ILE A 77 5.82 -5.19 1.85
N VAL A 78 5.18 -4.25 2.54
CA VAL A 78 5.87 -3.15 3.22
C VAL A 78 6.92 -3.69 4.20
N GLU A 79 6.54 -4.66 5.02
CA GLU A 79 7.46 -5.29 5.97
C GLU A 79 8.57 -6.08 5.25
N ALA A 80 8.24 -6.75 4.16
CA ALA A 80 9.21 -7.53 3.39
C ALA A 80 10.34 -6.68 2.83
N VAL A 81 10.08 -5.42 2.52
CA VAL A 81 11.12 -4.49 2.04
C VAL A 81 11.78 -3.69 3.17
N GLY A 82 11.51 -4.07 4.42
CA GLY A 82 12.20 -3.51 5.58
C GLY A 82 11.60 -2.25 6.17
N PHE A 83 10.33 -1.97 5.88
CA PHE A 83 9.65 -0.78 6.38
C PHE A 83 8.43 -1.14 7.22
N SER A 84 7.91 -0.16 7.93
CA SER A 84 6.64 -0.25 8.64
C SER A 84 5.77 0.94 8.24
N ALA A 85 4.45 0.75 8.30
CA ALA A 85 3.51 1.81 7.99
C ALA A 85 2.99 2.44 9.28
N GLU A 86 2.82 3.76 9.26
CA GLU A 86 2.24 4.50 10.37
C GLU A 86 1.02 5.25 9.86
N ILE A 87 -0.10 5.11 10.58
CA ILE A 87 -1.33 5.82 10.27
C ILE A 87 -1.62 6.77 11.43
N LYS A 88 -1.73 8.07 11.14
CA LYS A 88 -2.09 9.06 12.13
C LYS A 88 -3.59 9.27 12.14
N ILE A 89 -4.17 9.17 13.32
CA ILE A 89 -5.59 9.42 13.53
C ILE A 89 -5.73 10.85 14.00
N LYS A 90 -6.62 11.59 13.35
CA LYS A 90 -6.93 12.97 13.74
C LYS A 90 -8.44 13.13 13.90
N LYS A 91 -8.83 14.12 14.70
CA LYS A 91 -10.23 14.42 14.90
C LYS A 91 -10.88 14.85 13.58
N ALA A 92 -12.04 14.28 13.27
CA ALA A 92 -12.80 14.68 12.08
C ALA A 92 -13.43 16.06 12.32
N ALA A 93 -13.38 16.89 11.31
CA ALA A 93 -14.00 18.22 11.35
C ALA A 93 -15.52 18.14 11.16
#